data_f2708e7e770accef4b3b0dfcfdef19a1
#
_entry.id   f2708e7e770accef4b3b0dfcfdef19a1
#
_cell.length_a   1.000
_cell.length_b   1.000
_cell.length_c   1.000
_cell.angle_alpha   90.00
_cell.angle_beta   90.00
_cell.angle_gamma   90.00
#
_symmetry.space_group_name_H-M   'P 1'
#
loop_
_entity.id
_entity.type
_entity.pdbx_description
1 polymer ?
#
loop_
_entity_poly.entity_id
_entity_poly.type
_entity_poly.pdbx_seq_one_letter_code
_entity_poly.pdbx_strand_id
1 'polypeptide(L)' 'GAMQKTLLKALHNALVDRGTAVSGSRGRIVDEDNWRQVAFAMMSGEPKHKWTNFRRAADSLIGDEFVGYRDHMAWVLE' A
#
# COMPACT_ATOMS: atom_id res chain seq x y z
N GLY A 1 6.32 3.38 -12.30
CA GLY A 1 5.28 3.80 -13.23
C GLY A 1 4.10 4.49 -12.54
N ALA A 2 3.08 4.83 -13.31
CA ALA A 2 1.91 5.53 -12.78
C ALA A 2 1.19 4.72 -11.70
N MET A 3 1.10 3.42 -11.87
CA MET A 3 0.43 2.54 -10.90
C MET A 3 1.19 2.49 -9.57
N GLN A 4 2.51 2.50 -9.62
CA GLN A 4 3.32 2.55 -8.39
C GLN A 4 3.05 3.83 -7.60
N LYS A 5 2.95 4.97 -8.29
CA LYS A 5 2.61 6.24 -7.65
C LYS A 5 1.22 6.20 -7.01
N THR A 6 0.26 5.61 -7.71
CA THR A 6 -1.10 5.46 -7.19
C THR A 6 -1.11 4.60 -5.93
N LEU A 7 -0.40 3.47 -5.94
CA LEU A 7 -0.32 2.60 -4.77
C LEU A 7 0.40 3.26 -3.60
N LEU A 8 1.45 4.00 -3.87
CA LEU A 8 2.18 4.70 -2.81
C LEU A 8 1.30 5.77 -2.17
N LYS A 9 0.58 6.52 -2.98
CA LYS A 9 -0.39 7.51 -2.47
C LYS A 9 -1.50 6.85 -1.67
N ALA A 10 -2.01 5.72 -2.16
CA ALA A 10 -3.02 4.93 -1.45
C ALA A 10 -2.50 4.44 -0.10
N LEU A 11 -1.24 4.02 -0.05
CA LEU A 11 -0.63 3.58 1.20
C LEU A 11 -0.53 4.73 2.21
N HIS A 12 -0.08 5.90 1.77
CA HIS A 12 -0.05 7.09 2.63
C HIS A 12 -1.43 7.40 3.19
N ASN A 13 -2.46 7.38 2.34
CA ASN A 13 -3.82 7.64 2.76
C ASN A 13 -4.33 6.57 3.75
N ALA A 14 -4.03 5.31 3.47
CA ALA A 14 -4.42 4.20 4.35
C ALA A 14 -3.74 4.30 5.71
N LEU A 15 -2.47 4.67 5.73
CA LEU A 15 -1.72 4.85 6.98
C LEU A 15 -2.32 5.95 7.84
N VAL A 16 -2.75 7.05 7.23
CA VAL A 16 -3.37 8.16 7.95
C VAL A 16 -4.76 7.78 8.47
N ASP A 17 -5.59 7.18 7.61
CA ASP A 17 -6.99 6.92 7.92
C ASP A 17 -7.22 5.64 8.71
N ARG A 18 -6.40 4.62 8.50
CA ARG A 18 -6.63 3.27 9.03
C ARG A 18 -5.39 2.65 9.66
N GLY A 19 -4.26 3.36 9.65
CA GLY A 19 -3.02 2.85 10.18
C GLY A 19 -2.97 2.86 11.69
N THR A 20 -2.10 2.02 12.24
CA THR A 20 -1.85 1.91 13.67
C THR A 20 -0.41 2.34 13.97
N ALA A 21 -0.24 3.16 14.99
CA ALA A 21 1.09 3.57 15.42
C ALA A 21 1.85 2.37 16.00
N VAL A 22 3.13 2.29 15.67
CA VAL A 22 4.00 1.24 16.21
C VAL A 22 4.66 1.76 17.48
N SER A 23 4.55 0.99 18.55
CA SER A 23 5.15 1.34 19.85
C SER A 23 6.67 1.55 19.71
N GLY A 24 7.14 2.68 20.20
CA GLY A 24 8.57 3.00 20.14
C GLY A 24 9.06 3.48 18.78
N SER A 25 8.16 3.70 17.83
CA SER A 25 8.49 4.16 16.48
C SER A 25 7.64 5.36 16.11
N ARG A 26 8.15 6.18 15.19
CA ARG A 26 7.39 7.29 14.62
C ARG A 26 6.50 6.84 13.47
N GLY A 27 6.71 5.62 12.98
CA GLY A 27 6.01 5.10 11.84
C GLY A 27 4.63 4.54 12.17
N ARG A 28 3.85 4.34 11.15
CA ARG A 28 2.56 3.66 11.23
C ARG A 28 2.59 2.47 10.31
N ILE A 29 1.75 1.49 10.60
CA ILE A 29 1.56 0.33 9.76
C ILE A 29 0.08 0.18 9.46
N VAL A 30 -0.22 -0.47 8.35
CA VAL A 30 -1.60 -0.77 7.97
C VAL A 30 -1.62 -2.14 7.34
N ASP A 31 -2.73 -2.89 7.52
CA ASP A 31 -2.82 -4.19 6.90
C ASP A 31 -2.99 -4.06 5.38
N GLU A 32 -2.58 -5.09 4.66
CA GLU A 32 -2.62 -5.12 3.20
C GLU A 32 -4.04 -4.95 2.67
N ASP A 33 -5.05 -5.50 3.36
CA ASP A 33 -6.44 -5.39 2.92
C ASP A 33 -6.91 -3.94 2.92
N ASN A 34 -6.57 -3.18 3.94
CA ASN A 34 -6.91 -1.76 3.97
C ASN A 34 -6.17 -0.98 2.89
N TRP A 35 -4.88 -1.26 2.69
CA TRP A 35 -4.12 -0.64 1.60
C TRP A 35 -4.79 -0.95 0.25
N ARG A 36 -5.12 -2.21 0.02
CA ARG A 36 -5.78 -2.64 -1.21
C ARG A 36 -7.11 -1.92 -1.42
N GLN A 37 -7.94 -1.83 -0.39
CA GLN A 37 -9.23 -1.16 -0.49
C GLN A 37 -9.08 0.30 -0.89
N VAL A 38 -8.15 1.01 -0.28
CA VAL A 38 -7.88 2.41 -0.64
C VAL A 38 -7.35 2.51 -2.08
N ALA A 39 -6.43 1.61 -2.45
CA ALA A 39 -5.89 1.58 -3.81
C ALA A 39 -6.96 1.29 -4.84
N PHE A 40 -7.85 0.32 -4.56
CA PHE A 40 -8.93 -0.04 -5.48
C PHE A 40 -9.89 1.13 -5.72
N ALA A 41 -10.14 1.94 -4.70
CA ALA A 41 -10.99 3.12 -4.84
C ALA A 41 -10.34 4.18 -5.75
N MET A 42 -9.03 4.17 -5.88
CA MET A 42 -8.27 5.10 -6.73
C MET A 42 -8.01 4.56 -8.14
N MET A 43 -8.30 3.28 -8.37
CA MET A 43 -8.11 2.64 -9.67
C MET A 43 -9.40 2.61 -10.46
N SER A 44 -9.27 2.47 -11.78
CA SER A 44 -10.40 2.23 -12.68
C SER A 44 -10.27 0.85 -13.31
N GLY A 45 -11.37 0.33 -13.84
CA GLY A 45 -11.38 -0.95 -14.52
C GLY A 45 -12.07 -2.04 -13.71
N GLU A 46 -12.02 -3.26 -14.21
CA GLU A 46 -12.65 -4.41 -13.57
C GLU A 46 -11.85 -4.89 -12.34
N PRO A 47 -12.53 -5.48 -11.34
CA PRO A 47 -11.84 -5.97 -10.14
C PRO A 47 -10.68 -6.91 -10.42
N LYS A 48 -10.84 -7.78 -11.43
CA LYS A 48 -9.79 -8.71 -11.84
C LYS A 48 -8.51 -7.99 -12.24
N HIS A 49 -8.64 -6.92 -13.02
CA HIS A 49 -7.50 -6.13 -13.47
C HIS A 49 -6.91 -5.31 -12.33
N LYS A 50 -7.75 -4.82 -11.43
CA LYS A 50 -7.29 -4.10 -10.24
C LYS A 50 -6.42 -5.01 -9.37
N TRP A 51 -6.82 -6.25 -9.17
CA TRP A 51 -6.03 -7.22 -8.41
C TRP A 51 -4.66 -7.44 -9.02
N THR A 52 -4.62 -7.70 -10.33
CA THR A 52 -3.36 -7.94 -11.03
C THR A 52 -2.45 -6.71 -10.95
N ASN A 53 -3.00 -5.54 -11.19
CA ASN A 53 -2.23 -4.30 -11.16
C ASN A 53 -1.74 -3.96 -9.75
N PHE A 54 -2.60 -4.18 -8.75
CA PHE A 54 -2.21 -3.97 -7.36
C PHE A 54 -1.03 -4.88 -7.00
N ARG A 55 -1.15 -6.17 -7.30
CA ARG A 55 -0.10 -7.15 -6.94
C ARG A 55 1.23 -6.80 -7.59
N ARG A 56 1.23 -6.49 -8.87
CA ARG A 56 2.45 -6.13 -9.59
C ARG A 56 3.10 -4.88 -9.02
N ALA A 57 2.31 -3.83 -8.83
CA ALA A 57 2.84 -2.57 -8.35
C ALA A 57 3.29 -2.66 -6.89
N ALA A 58 2.54 -3.39 -6.05
CA ALA A 58 2.93 -3.61 -4.67
C ALA A 58 4.25 -4.37 -4.58
N ASP A 59 4.39 -5.46 -5.33
CA ASP A 59 5.63 -6.24 -5.34
C ASP A 59 6.81 -5.40 -5.82
N SER A 60 6.59 -4.54 -6.80
CA SER A 60 7.63 -3.65 -7.30
C SER A 60 8.06 -2.61 -6.24
N LEU A 61 7.09 -2.01 -5.54
CA LEU A 61 7.39 -1.05 -4.48
C LEU A 61 8.14 -1.70 -3.32
N ILE A 62 7.79 -2.93 -2.99
CA ILE A 62 8.47 -3.69 -1.94
C ILE A 62 9.88 -4.04 -2.40
N GLY A 63 10.03 -4.53 -3.62
CA GLY A 63 11.33 -4.90 -4.18
C GLY A 63 12.27 -3.72 -4.33
N ASP A 64 11.75 -2.55 -4.65
CA ASP A 64 12.54 -1.32 -4.78
C ASP A 64 12.74 -0.59 -3.44
N GLU A 65 12.27 -1.18 -2.36
CA GLU A 65 12.45 -0.66 -1.01
C GLU A 65 11.76 0.69 -0.74
N PHE A 66 10.69 1.00 -1.46
CA PHE A 66 9.84 2.14 -1.14
C PHE A 66 8.81 1.78 -0.07
N VAL A 67 8.46 0.50 0.04
CA VAL A 67 7.45 -0.02 0.96
C VAL A 67 8.04 -1.19 1.72
N GLY A 68 7.87 -1.16 3.04
CA GLY A 68 8.16 -2.31 3.88
C GLY A 68 6.92 -3.19 4.01
N TYR A 69 7.11 -4.50 4.09
CA TYR A 69 6.01 -5.45 4.18
C TYR A 69 6.41 -6.65 5.01
N ARG A 70 5.57 -7.01 5.96
CA ARG A 70 5.77 -8.19 6.81
C ARG A 70 4.46 -8.60 7.45
N ASP A 71 4.14 -9.90 7.42
CA ASP A 71 2.96 -10.47 8.08
C ASP A 71 1.67 -9.74 7.71
N HIS A 72 1.48 -9.47 6.41
CA HIS A 72 0.33 -8.77 5.85
C HIS A 72 0.22 -7.30 6.28
N MET A 73 1.28 -6.74 6.85
CA MET A 73 1.33 -5.33 7.23
C MET A 73 2.28 -4.58 6.30
N ALA A 74 1.91 -3.36 5.97
CA ALA A 74 2.68 -2.50 5.06
C ALA A 74 2.97 -1.14 5.71
N TRP A 75 4.08 -0.55 5.33
CA TRP A 75 4.48 0.79 5.78
C TRP A 75 5.38 1.43 4.74
N VAL A 76 5.54 2.75 4.85
CA VAL A 76 6.42 3.50 3.94
C VAL A 76 7.84 3.49 4.48
N LEU A 77 8.79 3.15 3.63
CA LEU A 77 10.21 3.24 3.94
C LEU A 77 10.71 4.62 3.51
N GLU A 78 11.34 5.31 4.43
CA GLU A 78 11.89 6.64 4.16
C GLU A 78 13.40 6.69 4.40
#